data_b70450830eeb7848ab4362eb108d93ae
#
_entry.id   b70450830eeb7848ab4362eb108d93ae
#
_cell.length_a   1.000
_cell.length_b   1.000
_cell.length_c   1.000
_cell.angle_alpha   90.00
_cell.angle_beta   90.00
_cell.angle_gamma   90.00
#
_symmetry.space_group_name_H-M   'P 1'
#
loop_
_entity.id
_entity.type
_entity.pdbx_description
1 polymer ?
#
loop_
_entity_poly.entity_id
_entity_poly.type
_entity_poly.pdbx_seq_one_letter_code
_entity_poly.pdbx_strand_id
1 'polypeptide(L)'
;MNIHFIQQDPWVEGGEYLSWATRNGHGVSITRCWLGETVPQEAEADWLIVLGGWQCPATTREECAYFDAAAERRLIRAYLEAGLAVIGVCLGAQLLGEALGAPYEHSPEREIGPVKARLTEAGRADPFFKAFPAVFDAGEWHNDMPGLTQDAVILAESDGCPRQIVRYGKWAYAFQTHMEFTHEIVAAGLADVGGKIPVSGRFVQSEEALLSYDYTEMNHLLSTFLDALAAAYESRLCAR
;
A
#
# COMPACT_ATOMS: atom_id res chain seq x y z
N MET A 1 -11.79 11.58 11.37
CA MET A 1 -12.30 10.43 10.58
C MET A 1 -12.01 9.11 11.30
N ASN A 2 -12.68 8.02 10.89
CA ASN A 2 -12.36 6.65 11.30
C ASN A 2 -11.66 5.94 10.17
N ILE A 3 -10.56 5.23 10.45
CA ILE A 3 -9.73 4.53 9.48
C ILE A 3 -9.65 3.07 9.90
N HIS A 4 -10.00 2.16 8.99
CA HIS A 4 -9.90 0.73 9.22
C HIS A 4 -8.70 0.16 8.46
N PHE A 5 -7.90 -0.66 9.15
CA PHE A 5 -6.75 -1.35 8.59
C PHE A 5 -7.02 -2.83 8.45
N ILE A 6 -6.65 -3.43 7.32
CA ILE A 6 -6.52 -4.88 7.17
C ILE A 6 -5.03 -5.21 7.25
N GLN A 7 -4.65 -5.97 8.26
CA GLN A 7 -3.29 -6.40 8.53
C GLN A 7 -3.17 -7.91 8.30
N GLN A 8 -2.32 -8.31 7.35
CA GLN A 8 -2.16 -9.71 6.96
C GLN A 8 -1.24 -10.47 7.92
N ASP A 9 -0.12 -9.89 8.27
CA ASP A 9 0.97 -10.54 9.00
C ASP A 9 1.42 -9.70 10.20
N PRO A 10 1.98 -10.32 11.26
CA PRO A 10 2.32 -9.60 12.49
C PRO A 10 3.38 -8.50 12.30
N TRP A 11 4.28 -8.65 11.33
CA TRP A 11 5.34 -7.67 11.07
C TRP A 11 4.92 -6.53 10.13
N VAL A 12 3.75 -6.63 9.50
CA VAL A 12 3.20 -5.56 8.65
C VAL A 12 2.31 -4.64 9.49
N GLU A 13 2.92 -3.76 10.30
CA GLU A 13 2.22 -2.98 11.33
C GLU A 13 1.60 -1.65 10.84
N GLY A 14 1.57 -1.41 9.54
CA GLY A 14 1.04 -0.17 8.97
C GLY A 14 1.98 1.04 9.07
N GLY A 15 3.08 0.95 9.82
CA GLY A 15 4.15 1.95 9.83
C GLY A 15 3.68 3.38 9.89
N GLU A 16 4.13 4.19 8.94
CA GLU A 16 3.78 5.61 8.89
C GLU A 16 2.28 5.85 8.62
N TYR A 17 1.54 4.96 7.95
CA TYR A 17 0.08 5.10 7.83
C TYR A 17 -0.60 5.10 9.20
N LEU A 18 -0.23 4.16 10.07
CA LEU A 18 -0.79 4.04 11.41
C LEU A 18 -0.32 5.18 12.32
N SER A 19 0.97 5.52 12.24
CA SER A 19 1.56 6.62 12.99
C SER A 19 0.92 7.95 12.63
N TRP A 20 0.71 8.22 11.34
CA TRP A 20 0.02 9.40 10.84
C TRP A 20 -1.44 9.47 11.35
N ALA A 21 -2.19 8.38 11.23
CA ALA A 21 -3.57 8.33 11.67
C ALA A 21 -3.70 8.66 13.17
N THR A 22 -2.82 8.09 13.97
CA THR A 22 -2.79 8.29 15.43
C THR A 22 -2.40 9.73 15.79
N ARG A 23 -1.33 10.27 15.15
CA ARG A 23 -0.88 11.67 15.39
C ARG A 23 -1.94 12.70 15.06
N ASN A 24 -2.75 12.44 14.03
CA ASN A 24 -3.82 13.35 13.60
C ASN A 24 -5.15 13.11 14.33
N GLY A 25 -5.17 12.25 15.37
CA GLY A 25 -6.36 12.02 16.21
C GLY A 25 -7.50 11.30 15.48
N HIS A 26 -7.20 10.53 14.45
CA HIS A 26 -8.20 9.70 13.77
C HIS A 26 -8.55 8.47 14.61
N GLY A 27 -9.81 8.04 14.57
CA GLY A 27 -10.22 6.76 15.12
C GLY A 27 -9.60 5.63 14.29
N VAL A 28 -8.95 4.66 14.95
CA VAL A 28 -8.29 3.54 14.29
C VAL A 28 -8.90 2.24 14.72
N SER A 29 -9.20 1.37 13.76
CA SER A 29 -9.55 -0.04 13.97
C SER A 29 -8.72 -0.91 13.04
N ILE A 30 -8.40 -2.14 13.48
CA ILE A 30 -7.51 -3.06 12.74
C ILE A 30 -8.13 -4.45 12.75
N THR A 31 -8.27 -5.08 11.59
CA THR A 31 -8.50 -6.52 11.47
C THR A 31 -7.17 -7.21 11.28
N ARG A 32 -6.77 -8.06 12.21
CA ARG A 32 -5.55 -8.85 12.20
C ARG A 32 -5.83 -10.25 11.67
N CYS A 33 -5.68 -10.43 10.35
CA CYS A 33 -6.03 -11.70 9.69
C CYS A 33 -5.24 -12.89 10.27
N TRP A 34 -3.96 -12.68 10.57
CA TRP A 34 -3.07 -13.68 11.16
C TRP A 34 -3.49 -14.16 12.57
N LEU A 35 -4.31 -13.40 13.28
CA LEU A 35 -4.96 -13.84 14.54
C LEU A 35 -6.31 -14.57 14.31
N GLY A 36 -6.71 -14.75 13.04
CA GLY A 36 -8.00 -15.35 12.70
C GLY A 36 -9.18 -14.38 12.84
N GLU A 37 -8.93 -13.07 12.95
CA GLU A 37 -10.00 -12.07 12.91
C GLU A 37 -10.66 -12.04 11.53
N THR A 38 -11.98 -11.95 11.51
CA THR A 38 -12.75 -12.00 10.26
C THR A 38 -12.75 -10.65 9.58
N VAL A 39 -12.44 -10.63 8.28
CA VAL A 39 -12.55 -9.42 7.44
C VAL A 39 -14.01 -8.93 7.45
N PRO A 40 -14.28 -7.65 7.76
CA PRO A 40 -15.64 -7.10 7.76
C PRO A 40 -16.32 -7.26 6.39
N GLN A 41 -17.64 -7.39 6.39
CA GLN A 41 -18.42 -7.54 5.16
C GLN A 41 -18.87 -6.20 4.58
N GLU A 42 -18.96 -5.18 5.42
CA GLU A 42 -19.48 -3.85 5.11
C GLU A 42 -18.46 -2.76 5.45
N ALA A 43 -18.62 -1.61 4.85
CA ALA A 43 -17.79 -0.43 5.10
C ALA A 43 -18.25 0.27 6.38
N GLU A 44 -17.49 0.16 7.47
CA GLU A 44 -17.80 0.69 8.80
C GLU A 44 -16.98 1.93 9.16
N ALA A 45 -16.00 2.32 8.34
CA ALA A 45 -15.13 3.47 8.57
C ALA A 45 -15.13 4.41 7.34
N ASP A 46 -14.56 5.61 7.51
CA ASP A 46 -14.41 6.58 6.42
C ASP A 46 -13.38 6.15 5.38
N TRP A 47 -12.29 5.52 5.85
CA TRP A 47 -11.19 5.04 5.03
C TRP A 47 -10.89 3.57 5.31
N LEU A 48 -10.49 2.86 4.27
CA LEU A 48 -9.91 1.52 4.33
C LEU A 48 -8.45 1.57 3.89
N ILE A 49 -7.55 1.04 4.69
CA ILE A 49 -6.15 0.81 4.32
C ILE A 49 -5.90 -0.70 4.36
N VAL A 50 -5.65 -1.30 3.20
CA VAL A 50 -5.30 -2.72 3.08
C VAL A 50 -3.79 -2.81 2.95
N LEU A 51 -3.15 -3.36 3.97
CA LEU A 51 -1.70 -3.45 4.06
C LEU A 51 -1.12 -4.56 3.17
N GLY A 52 0.19 -4.63 3.13
CA GLY A 52 0.95 -5.67 2.45
C GLY A 52 0.90 -7.02 3.15
N GLY A 53 1.64 -7.98 2.61
CA GLY A 53 1.82 -9.33 3.13
C GLY A 53 2.68 -10.14 2.18
N TRP A 54 3.15 -11.32 2.63
CA TRP A 54 3.95 -12.22 1.78
C TRP A 54 3.10 -12.94 0.71
N GLN A 55 1.77 -12.92 0.88
CA GLN A 55 0.82 -13.55 -0.03
C GLN A 55 0.73 -12.78 -1.35
N CYS A 56 0.17 -13.40 -2.37
CA CYS A 56 -0.33 -12.74 -3.57
C CYS A 56 -1.86 -12.95 -3.68
N PRO A 57 -2.57 -12.20 -4.52
CA PRO A 57 -4.02 -12.35 -4.65
C PRO A 57 -4.51 -13.76 -5.04
N ALA A 58 -3.62 -14.59 -5.63
CA ALA A 58 -3.91 -15.97 -5.99
C ALA A 58 -3.63 -16.98 -4.85
N THR A 59 -3.00 -16.55 -3.74
CA THR A 59 -2.72 -17.42 -2.59
C THR A 59 -4.01 -18.02 -2.06
N THR A 60 -4.04 -19.35 -1.98
CA THR A 60 -5.21 -20.10 -1.52
C THR A 60 -5.25 -20.24 0.00
N ARG A 61 -6.41 -20.58 0.55
CA ARG A 61 -6.54 -20.89 2.00
C ARG A 61 -5.83 -22.18 2.42
N GLU A 62 -5.44 -23.03 1.48
CA GLU A 62 -4.61 -24.21 1.75
C GLU A 62 -3.16 -23.79 1.98
N GLU A 63 -2.68 -22.76 1.27
CA GLU A 63 -1.33 -22.19 1.40
C GLU A 63 -1.23 -21.23 2.60
N CYS A 64 -2.30 -20.47 2.87
CA CYS A 64 -2.38 -19.54 3.99
C CYS A 64 -3.79 -19.54 4.58
N ALA A 65 -3.98 -20.26 5.68
CA ALA A 65 -5.30 -20.52 6.27
C ALA A 65 -6.05 -19.26 6.73
N TYR A 66 -5.35 -18.19 7.07
CA TYR A 66 -5.94 -16.92 7.53
C TYR A 66 -6.13 -15.89 6.41
N PHE A 67 -5.61 -16.11 5.21
CA PHE A 67 -5.76 -15.19 4.10
C PHE A 67 -7.03 -15.49 3.30
N ASP A 68 -7.86 -14.48 3.08
CA ASP A 68 -9.09 -14.58 2.28
C ASP A 68 -9.17 -13.41 1.28
N ALA A 69 -8.47 -13.55 0.16
CA ALA A 69 -8.47 -12.55 -0.92
C ALA A 69 -9.89 -12.21 -1.42
N ALA A 70 -10.82 -13.17 -1.39
CA ALA A 70 -12.19 -12.94 -1.82
C ALA A 70 -12.95 -12.05 -0.84
N ALA A 71 -12.76 -12.25 0.48
CA ALA A 71 -13.35 -11.40 1.51
C ALA A 71 -12.81 -9.97 1.43
N GLU A 72 -11.50 -9.82 1.26
CA GLU A 72 -10.88 -8.50 1.15
C GLU A 72 -11.32 -7.74 -0.10
N ARG A 73 -11.37 -8.40 -1.27
CA ARG A 73 -11.92 -7.81 -2.48
C ARG A 73 -13.39 -7.39 -2.32
N ARG A 74 -14.20 -8.15 -1.57
CA ARG A 74 -15.59 -7.74 -1.26
C ARG A 74 -15.63 -6.49 -0.40
N LEU A 75 -14.82 -6.43 0.65
CA LEU A 75 -14.73 -5.24 1.51
C LEU A 75 -14.26 -4.03 0.72
N ILE A 76 -13.20 -4.15 -0.07
CA ILE A 76 -12.69 -3.07 -0.94
C ILE A 76 -13.83 -2.55 -1.84
N ARG A 77 -14.58 -3.45 -2.51
CA ARG A 77 -15.71 -3.04 -3.34
C ARG A 77 -16.79 -2.30 -2.54
N ALA A 78 -17.13 -2.76 -1.34
CA ALA A 78 -18.11 -2.08 -0.49
C ALA A 78 -17.71 -0.63 -0.19
N TYR A 79 -16.42 -0.38 0.11
CA TYR A 79 -15.92 0.98 0.30
C TYR A 79 -15.97 1.81 -0.98
N LEU A 80 -15.56 1.26 -2.11
CA LEU A 80 -15.57 1.95 -3.41
C LEU A 80 -17.00 2.30 -3.85
N GLU A 81 -17.95 1.39 -3.72
CA GLU A 81 -19.38 1.58 -4.05
C GLU A 81 -20.04 2.64 -3.15
N ALA A 82 -19.64 2.69 -1.87
CA ALA A 82 -20.05 3.74 -0.95
C ALA A 82 -19.35 5.10 -1.22
N GLY A 83 -18.42 5.14 -2.16
CA GLY A 83 -17.62 6.32 -2.48
C GLY A 83 -16.67 6.73 -1.36
N LEU A 84 -16.25 5.81 -0.51
CA LEU A 84 -15.30 6.00 0.57
C LEU A 84 -13.86 5.86 0.08
N ALA A 85 -12.89 6.26 0.90
CA ALA A 85 -11.49 6.20 0.49
C ALA A 85 -10.89 4.81 0.72
N VAL A 86 -10.09 4.36 -0.24
CA VAL A 86 -9.34 3.09 -0.16
C VAL A 86 -7.89 3.33 -0.53
N ILE A 87 -6.99 2.90 0.33
CA ILE A 87 -5.55 2.82 0.04
C ILE A 87 -5.13 1.35 0.14
N GLY A 88 -4.57 0.82 -0.95
CA GLY A 88 -3.95 -0.49 -0.95
C GLY A 88 -2.43 -0.37 -0.97
N VAL A 89 -1.72 -1.18 -0.17
CA VAL A 89 -0.26 -1.19 -0.06
C VAL A 89 0.26 -2.58 -0.44
N CYS A 90 1.18 -2.67 -1.40
CA CYS A 90 1.77 -3.91 -1.89
C CYS A 90 0.70 -4.95 -2.26
N LEU A 91 0.51 -6.03 -1.50
CA LEU A 91 -0.60 -6.97 -1.69
C LEU A 91 -1.97 -6.26 -1.72
N GLY A 92 -2.19 -5.29 -0.83
CA GLY A 92 -3.42 -4.49 -0.82
C GLY A 92 -3.61 -3.67 -2.10
N ALA A 93 -2.54 -3.21 -2.73
CA ALA A 93 -2.58 -2.52 -4.03
C ALA A 93 -3.05 -3.48 -5.15
N GLN A 94 -2.56 -4.70 -5.14
CA GLN A 94 -2.94 -5.75 -6.09
C GLN A 94 -4.43 -6.14 -5.89
N LEU A 95 -4.86 -6.33 -4.65
CA LEU A 95 -6.25 -6.63 -4.30
C LEU A 95 -7.22 -5.51 -4.67
N LEU A 96 -6.78 -4.25 -4.59
CA LEU A 96 -7.58 -3.09 -5.03
C LEU A 96 -7.81 -3.14 -6.54
N GLY A 97 -6.78 -3.41 -7.36
CA GLY A 97 -6.92 -3.63 -8.79
C GLY A 97 -7.89 -4.78 -9.11
N GLU A 98 -7.73 -5.92 -8.44
CA GLU A 98 -8.60 -7.09 -8.63
C GLU A 98 -10.05 -6.85 -8.19
N ALA A 99 -10.28 -6.07 -7.14
CA ALA A 99 -11.62 -5.69 -6.72
C ALA A 99 -12.36 -4.91 -7.82
N LEU A 100 -11.63 -4.22 -8.67
CA LEU A 100 -12.11 -3.47 -9.82
C LEU A 100 -12.09 -4.27 -11.14
N GLY A 101 -11.75 -5.56 -11.09
CA GLY A 101 -11.73 -6.44 -12.25
C GLY A 101 -10.42 -6.40 -13.06
N ALA A 102 -9.37 -5.79 -12.53
CA ALA A 102 -8.04 -5.73 -13.14
C ALA A 102 -7.10 -6.72 -12.40
N PRO A 103 -6.82 -7.91 -12.96
CA PRO A 103 -5.94 -8.89 -12.34
C PRO A 103 -4.53 -8.33 -12.10
N TYR A 104 -3.90 -8.70 -10.98
CA TYR A 104 -2.51 -8.39 -10.75
C TYR A 104 -1.61 -9.04 -11.82
N GLU A 105 -0.43 -8.50 -12.01
CA GLU A 105 0.56 -8.98 -12.96
C GLU A 105 1.93 -9.09 -12.30
N HIS A 106 2.81 -9.94 -12.85
CA HIS A 106 4.20 -9.94 -12.42
C HIS A 106 4.89 -8.64 -12.85
N SER A 107 5.64 -8.04 -11.94
CA SER A 107 6.52 -6.93 -12.27
C SER A 107 7.65 -7.41 -13.19
N PRO A 108 8.12 -6.58 -14.15
CA PRO A 108 9.26 -6.93 -14.99
C PRO A 108 10.50 -7.35 -14.20
N GLU A 109 10.73 -6.73 -13.06
CA GLU A 109 11.82 -7.05 -12.16
C GLU A 109 11.32 -7.18 -10.71
N ARG A 110 12.02 -7.98 -9.92
CA ARG A 110 11.87 -7.97 -8.46
C ARG A 110 12.57 -6.75 -7.88
N GLU A 111 11.90 -6.05 -6.98
CA GLU A 111 12.50 -4.93 -6.26
C GLU A 111 12.45 -5.18 -4.75
N ILE A 112 13.60 -5.04 -4.08
CA ILE A 112 13.74 -5.15 -2.62
C ILE A 112 14.73 -4.08 -2.14
N GLY A 113 14.28 -3.24 -1.23
CA GLY A 113 15.04 -2.12 -0.66
C GLY A 113 14.64 -0.78 -1.24
N PRO A 114 15.29 0.33 -0.81
CA PRO A 114 15.01 1.64 -1.35
C PRO A 114 15.45 1.74 -2.83
N VAL A 115 14.51 2.11 -3.71
CA VAL A 115 14.78 2.37 -5.13
C VAL A 115 14.32 3.77 -5.52
N LYS A 116 14.82 4.30 -6.65
CA LYS A 116 14.34 5.56 -7.20
C LYS A 116 13.05 5.35 -7.98
N ALA A 117 11.96 5.92 -7.47
CA ALA A 117 10.70 6.08 -8.18
C ALA A 117 10.62 7.47 -8.84
N ARG A 118 9.85 7.58 -9.90
CA ARG A 118 9.62 8.82 -10.65
C ARG A 118 8.13 9.08 -10.79
N LEU A 119 7.69 10.30 -10.50
CA LEU A 119 6.35 10.74 -10.86
C LEU A 119 6.19 10.80 -12.38
N THR A 120 5.13 10.20 -12.89
CA THR A 120 4.68 10.41 -14.27
C THR A 120 4.20 11.85 -14.47
N GLU A 121 3.85 12.24 -15.70
CA GLU A 121 3.18 13.52 -15.94
C GLU A 121 1.87 13.63 -15.15
N ALA A 122 1.08 12.54 -15.13
CA ALA A 122 -0.16 12.46 -14.37
C ALA A 122 0.09 12.55 -12.86
N GLY A 123 1.16 11.91 -12.35
CA GLY A 123 1.55 12.00 -10.94
C GLY A 123 1.92 13.42 -10.52
N ARG A 124 2.66 14.14 -11.36
CA ARG A 124 2.98 15.56 -11.12
C ARG A 124 1.75 16.48 -11.16
N ALA A 125 0.75 16.12 -11.94
CA ALA A 125 -0.52 16.85 -12.05
C ALA A 125 -1.51 16.49 -10.94
N ASP A 126 -1.32 15.37 -10.24
CA ASP A 126 -2.23 14.93 -9.17
C ASP A 126 -2.13 15.87 -7.96
N PRO A 127 -3.26 16.38 -7.45
CA PRO A 127 -3.27 17.37 -6.38
C PRO A 127 -2.66 16.89 -5.06
N PHE A 128 -2.63 15.58 -4.80
CA PHE A 128 -2.15 14.99 -3.56
C PHE A 128 -0.65 14.67 -3.57
N PHE A 129 0.00 14.73 -4.76
CA PHE A 129 1.43 14.51 -4.93
C PHE A 129 2.26 15.79 -5.12
N LYS A 130 1.68 16.96 -4.84
CA LYS A 130 2.36 18.26 -5.03
C LYS A 130 3.64 18.44 -4.20
N ALA A 131 3.74 17.78 -3.06
CA ALA A 131 4.93 17.82 -2.20
C ALA A 131 6.01 16.85 -2.65
N PHE A 132 5.69 15.89 -3.52
CA PHE A 132 6.67 14.92 -4.00
C PHE A 132 7.62 15.55 -5.01
N PRO A 133 8.94 15.31 -4.89
CA PRO A 133 9.88 15.65 -5.95
C PRO A 133 9.62 14.76 -7.19
N ALA A 134 10.10 15.20 -8.35
CA ALA A 134 9.93 14.41 -9.59
C ALA A 134 10.55 13.01 -9.50
N VAL A 135 11.59 12.85 -8.69
CA VAL A 135 12.26 11.59 -8.37
C VAL A 135 12.40 11.52 -6.85
N PHE A 136 12.00 10.41 -6.26
CA PHE A 136 12.04 10.17 -4.82
C PHE A 136 12.48 8.73 -4.52
N ASP A 137 12.90 8.49 -3.29
CA ASP A 137 13.15 7.13 -2.82
C ASP A 137 11.85 6.48 -2.37
N ALA A 138 11.67 5.22 -2.76
CA ALA A 138 10.54 4.38 -2.39
C ALA A 138 11.06 3.06 -1.84
N GLY A 139 10.47 2.56 -0.77
CA GLY A 139 10.77 1.25 -0.22
C GLY A 139 10.08 0.17 -1.04
N GLU A 140 10.79 -0.87 -1.39
CA GLU A 140 10.25 -1.94 -2.21
C GLU A 140 10.47 -3.30 -1.57
N TRP A 141 9.48 -4.18 -1.71
CA TRP A 141 9.58 -5.60 -1.36
C TRP A 141 8.52 -6.39 -2.11
N HIS A 142 8.68 -6.51 -3.43
CA HIS A 142 7.66 -7.12 -4.28
C HIS A 142 8.22 -7.81 -5.52
N ASN A 143 7.39 -8.71 -6.10
CA ASN A 143 7.57 -9.34 -7.40
C ASN A 143 6.43 -9.01 -8.36
N ASP A 144 5.33 -8.52 -7.82
CA ASP A 144 4.06 -8.34 -8.51
C ASP A 144 3.67 -6.87 -8.49
N MET A 145 2.73 -6.50 -9.35
CA MET A 145 2.22 -5.14 -9.47
C MET A 145 0.71 -5.15 -9.68
N PRO A 146 -0.02 -4.08 -9.31
CA PRO A 146 -1.47 -4.01 -9.49
C PRO A 146 -1.85 -4.01 -10.97
N GLY A 147 -2.97 -4.67 -11.31
CA GLY A 147 -3.60 -4.62 -12.63
C GLY A 147 -4.18 -3.25 -12.93
N LEU A 148 -4.41 -2.93 -14.20
CA LEU A 148 -4.95 -1.64 -14.63
C LEU A 148 -6.36 -1.78 -15.18
N THR A 149 -7.30 -1.01 -14.66
CA THR A 149 -8.58 -0.76 -15.32
C THR A 149 -8.41 0.23 -16.47
N GLN A 150 -9.41 0.35 -17.34
CA GLN A 150 -9.35 1.29 -18.46
C GLN A 150 -9.12 2.75 -18.02
N ASP A 151 -9.65 3.14 -16.85
CA ASP A 151 -9.57 4.50 -16.31
C ASP A 151 -8.47 4.65 -15.23
N ALA A 152 -7.66 3.61 -15.02
CA ALA A 152 -6.56 3.67 -14.06
C ALA A 152 -5.47 4.63 -14.53
N VAL A 153 -4.90 5.37 -13.60
CA VAL A 153 -3.86 6.38 -13.88
C VAL A 153 -2.59 5.99 -13.13
N ILE A 154 -1.52 5.71 -13.84
CA ILE A 154 -0.20 5.47 -13.26
C ILE A 154 0.37 6.82 -12.81
N LEU A 155 0.66 6.96 -11.53
CA LEU A 155 1.19 8.19 -10.92
C LEU A 155 2.70 8.13 -10.70
N ALA A 156 3.24 6.94 -10.42
CA ALA A 156 4.68 6.75 -10.27
C ALA A 156 5.14 5.39 -10.83
N GLU A 157 6.38 5.36 -11.27
CA GLU A 157 7.07 4.19 -11.82
C GLU A 157 8.52 4.13 -11.34
N SER A 158 9.14 2.95 -11.39
CA SER A 158 10.58 2.74 -11.23
C SER A 158 11.17 2.09 -12.50
N ASP A 159 12.48 1.86 -12.51
CA ASP A 159 13.12 1.12 -13.59
C ASP A 159 12.76 -0.38 -13.59
N GLY A 160 12.35 -0.93 -12.44
CA GLY A 160 11.97 -2.33 -12.28
C GLY A 160 10.47 -2.57 -12.34
N CYS A 161 9.65 -1.57 -12.00
CA CYS A 161 8.20 -1.68 -11.97
C CYS A 161 7.50 -0.45 -12.57
N PRO A 162 6.70 -0.62 -13.64
CA PRO A 162 6.00 0.50 -14.28
C PRO A 162 4.76 0.99 -13.50
N ARG A 163 4.40 0.38 -12.36
CA ARG A 163 3.15 0.64 -11.62
C ARG A 163 3.39 0.75 -10.12
N GLN A 164 4.28 1.67 -9.72
CA GLN A 164 4.59 1.89 -8.30
C GLN A 164 3.46 2.56 -7.54
N ILE A 165 2.79 3.54 -8.16
CA ILE A 165 1.61 4.16 -7.59
C ILE A 165 0.56 4.29 -8.69
N VAL A 166 -0.65 3.77 -8.42
CA VAL A 166 -1.79 3.80 -9.36
C VAL A 166 -3.00 4.40 -8.66
N ARG A 167 -3.71 5.27 -9.38
CA ARG A 167 -5.00 5.80 -8.95
C ARG A 167 -6.13 5.17 -9.77
N TYR A 168 -7.14 4.60 -9.09
CA TYR A 168 -8.33 3.99 -9.71
C TYR A 168 -9.60 4.84 -9.62
N GLY A 169 -9.47 6.06 -9.18
CA GLY A 169 -10.58 6.99 -9.01
C GLY A 169 -10.19 8.12 -8.09
N LYS A 170 -11.15 8.91 -7.65
CA LYS A 170 -10.86 10.10 -6.85
C LYS A 170 -10.28 9.75 -5.46
N TRP A 171 -10.72 8.63 -4.87
CA TRP A 171 -10.43 8.26 -3.49
C TRP A 171 -9.79 6.86 -3.36
N ALA A 172 -9.32 6.27 -4.47
CA ALA A 172 -8.74 4.94 -4.50
C ALA A 172 -7.30 4.98 -5.02
N TYR A 173 -6.34 4.69 -4.15
CA TYR A 173 -4.90 4.74 -4.43
C TYR A 173 -4.23 3.41 -4.10
N ALA A 174 -3.49 2.87 -5.03
CA ALA A 174 -2.68 1.67 -4.87
C ALA A 174 -1.20 2.06 -4.85
N PHE A 175 -0.54 1.78 -3.75
CA PHE A 175 0.89 1.91 -3.55
C PHE A 175 1.49 0.50 -3.62
N GLN A 176 2.11 0.13 -4.75
CA GLN A 176 2.90 -1.10 -4.79
C GLN A 176 4.14 -0.94 -3.90
N THR A 177 4.64 0.26 -3.85
CA THR A 177 5.75 0.67 -2.99
C THR A 177 5.35 0.80 -1.51
N HIS A 178 6.33 0.65 -0.64
CA HIS A 178 6.22 0.79 0.81
C HIS A 178 6.80 2.14 1.28
N MET A 179 5.96 3.17 1.31
CA MET A 179 6.34 4.48 1.83
C MET A 179 6.26 4.56 3.37
N GLU A 180 5.70 3.53 3.99
CA GLU A 180 5.47 3.41 5.44
C GLU A 180 6.61 2.72 6.19
N PHE A 181 7.60 2.19 5.51
CA PHE A 181 8.69 1.44 6.14
C PHE A 181 9.39 2.25 7.23
N THR A 182 9.72 1.55 8.31
CA THR A 182 10.60 2.00 9.38
C THR A 182 11.70 0.95 9.60
N HIS A 183 12.73 1.30 10.35
CA HIS A 183 13.76 0.32 10.72
C HIS A 183 13.18 -0.92 11.41
N GLU A 184 12.19 -0.72 12.28
CA GLU A 184 11.54 -1.80 13.03
C GLU A 184 10.80 -2.75 12.12
N ILE A 185 10.00 -2.22 11.17
CA ILE A 185 9.24 -3.02 10.20
C ILE A 185 10.19 -3.81 9.30
N VAL A 186 11.21 -3.16 8.78
CA VAL A 186 12.20 -3.81 7.90
C VAL A 186 12.97 -4.89 8.66
N ALA A 187 13.42 -4.62 9.90
CA ALA A 187 14.10 -5.61 10.72
C ALA A 187 13.19 -6.82 11.05
N ALA A 188 11.91 -6.57 11.35
CA ALA A 188 10.93 -7.64 11.60
C ALA A 188 10.67 -8.47 10.34
N GLY A 189 10.51 -7.85 9.16
CA GLY A 189 10.36 -8.54 7.89
C GLY A 189 11.58 -9.38 7.52
N LEU A 190 12.80 -8.86 7.73
CA LEU A 190 14.04 -9.60 7.53
C LEU A 190 14.14 -10.82 8.47
N ALA A 191 13.71 -10.68 9.73
CA ALA A 191 13.68 -11.79 10.69
C ALA A 191 12.67 -12.87 10.26
N ASP A 192 11.50 -12.48 9.76
CA ASP A 192 10.44 -13.39 9.30
C ASP A 192 10.92 -14.25 8.12
N VAL A 193 11.59 -13.67 7.14
CA VAL A 193 12.17 -14.42 6.02
C VAL A 193 13.47 -15.15 6.38
N GLY A 194 13.90 -15.11 7.64
CA GLY A 194 15.09 -15.78 8.16
C GLY A 194 16.39 -15.29 7.50
N GLY A 195 16.48 -14.00 7.17
CA GLY A 195 17.63 -13.39 6.49
C GLY A 195 17.82 -13.88 5.04
N LYS A 196 16.83 -14.54 4.47
CA LYS A 196 16.91 -15.12 3.11
C LYS A 196 16.32 -14.18 2.06
N ILE A 197 16.79 -12.94 2.01
CA ILE A 197 16.53 -12.12 0.82
C ILE A 197 17.16 -12.84 -0.38
N PRO A 198 16.45 -13.01 -1.52
CA PRO A 198 17.05 -13.51 -2.73
C PRO A 198 18.26 -12.65 -3.09
N VAL A 199 19.45 -13.24 -3.09
CA VAL A 199 20.74 -12.52 -3.24
C VAL A 199 20.97 -12.03 -4.68
N SER A 200 20.04 -12.27 -5.61
CA SER A 200 20.21 -11.96 -7.04
C SER A 200 19.00 -11.23 -7.60
N GLY A 201 19.26 -10.07 -8.17
CA GLY A 201 18.29 -9.23 -8.87
C GLY A 201 18.89 -7.84 -9.08
N ARG A 202 18.61 -7.23 -10.22
CA ARG A 202 19.14 -5.89 -10.55
C ARG A 202 18.73 -4.85 -9.53
N PHE A 203 17.55 -5.01 -8.92
CA PHE A 203 16.95 -4.07 -7.97
C PHE A 203 16.76 -4.71 -6.58
N VAL A 204 17.55 -5.74 -6.24
CA VAL A 204 17.55 -6.36 -4.92
C VAL A 204 18.77 -5.88 -4.16
N GLN A 205 18.53 -5.21 -3.05
CA GLN A 205 19.59 -4.68 -2.18
C GLN A 205 19.93 -5.65 -1.06
N SER A 206 21.06 -5.44 -0.41
CA SER A 206 21.50 -6.25 0.72
C SER A 206 20.71 -5.92 1.99
N GLU A 207 20.67 -6.86 2.94
CA GLU A 207 20.13 -6.64 4.28
C GLU A 207 20.76 -5.42 4.96
N GLU A 208 22.08 -5.27 4.85
CA GLU A 208 22.81 -4.11 5.40
C GLU A 208 22.30 -2.79 4.80
N ALA A 209 22.05 -2.74 3.50
CA ALA A 209 21.53 -1.54 2.83
C ALA A 209 20.10 -1.21 3.32
N LEU A 210 19.25 -2.21 3.53
CA LEU A 210 17.91 -2.00 4.06
C LEU A 210 17.96 -1.49 5.51
N LEU A 211 18.79 -2.10 6.36
CA LEU A 211 18.90 -1.73 7.79
C LEU A 211 19.61 -0.39 8.03
N SER A 212 20.47 0.05 7.12
CA SER A 212 21.17 1.32 7.24
C SER A 212 20.46 2.52 6.59
N TYR A 213 19.39 2.27 5.83
CA TYR A 213 18.69 3.33 5.10
C TYR A 213 17.85 4.20 6.05
N ASP A 214 17.85 5.52 5.82
CA ASP A 214 17.00 6.48 6.55
C ASP A 214 15.62 6.61 5.85
N TYR A 215 14.60 6.02 6.45
CA TYR A 215 13.22 6.02 5.94
C TYR A 215 12.46 7.33 6.20
N THR A 216 13.05 8.31 6.88
CA THR A 216 12.36 9.54 7.35
C THR A 216 11.75 10.33 6.20
N GLU A 217 12.50 10.52 5.11
CA GLU A 217 12.00 11.32 3.97
C GLU A 217 10.84 10.66 3.26
N MET A 218 10.87 9.34 3.03
CA MET A 218 9.73 8.66 2.40
C MET A 218 8.49 8.65 3.31
N ASN A 219 8.66 8.50 4.62
CA ASN A 219 7.57 8.64 5.58
C ASN A 219 6.99 10.07 5.58
N HIS A 220 7.85 11.08 5.47
CA HIS A 220 7.40 12.48 5.35
C HIS A 220 6.58 12.69 4.07
N LEU A 221 7.03 12.19 2.93
CA LEU A 221 6.29 12.27 1.67
C LEU A 221 4.93 11.57 1.78
N LEU A 222 4.87 10.37 2.39
CA LEU A 222 3.61 9.68 2.66
C LEU A 222 2.69 10.53 3.52
N SER A 223 3.18 11.09 4.62
CA SER A 223 2.39 11.97 5.49
C SER A 223 1.82 13.15 4.74
N THR A 224 2.60 13.80 3.85
CA THR A 224 2.09 14.94 3.07
C THR A 224 0.99 14.54 2.08
N PHE A 225 1.10 13.35 1.48
CA PHE A 225 0.03 12.77 0.65
C PHE A 225 -1.25 12.54 1.48
N LEU A 226 -1.11 11.91 2.65
CA LEU A 226 -2.23 11.60 3.53
C LEU A 226 -2.92 12.88 4.05
N ASP A 227 -2.15 13.89 4.42
CA ASP A 227 -2.68 15.21 4.85
C ASP A 227 -3.51 15.86 3.72
N ALA A 228 -2.97 15.87 2.49
CA ALA A 228 -3.66 16.47 1.35
C ALA A 228 -4.94 15.71 0.98
N LEU A 229 -4.89 14.37 1.02
CA LEU A 229 -6.04 13.51 0.76
C LEU A 229 -7.11 13.69 1.84
N ALA A 230 -6.72 13.72 3.13
CA ALA A 230 -7.61 13.90 4.26
C ALA A 230 -8.33 15.25 4.22
N ALA A 231 -7.60 16.35 4.00
CA ALA A 231 -8.18 17.67 3.89
C ALA A 231 -9.23 17.77 2.76
N ALA A 232 -8.94 17.16 1.59
CA ALA A 232 -9.87 17.13 0.48
C ALA A 232 -11.08 16.22 0.75
N TYR A 233 -10.87 15.11 1.45
CA TYR A 233 -11.94 14.19 1.83
C TYR A 233 -12.89 14.79 2.86
N GLU A 234 -12.38 15.43 3.91
CA GLU A 234 -13.17 16.11 4.95
C GLU A 234 -13.98 17.29 4.38
N SER A 235 -13.37 18.08 3.49
CA SER A 235 -14.07 19.15 2.78
C SER A 235 -15.30 18.65 2.00
N ARG A 236 -15.25 17.44 1.45
CA ARG A 236 -16.38 16.80 0.79
C ARG A 236 -17.50 16.44 1.76
N LEU A 237 -17.16 15.98 2.98
CA LEU A 237 -18.16 15.60 3.98
C LEU A 237 -18.92 16.84 4.49
N CYS A 238 -18.25 17.98 4.64
CA CYS A 238 -18.86 19.23 5.02
C CYS A 238 -19.75 19.85 3.92
N ALA A 239 -19.60 19.43 2.67
CA ALA A 239 -20.37 19.95 1.51
C ALA A 239 -21.65 19.14 1.21
N ARG A 240 -21.90 18.05 1.93
CA ARG A 240 -23.14 17.24 1.87
C ARG A 240 -24.12 17.63 2.95
#